data_a782c4d91f886ca1d686d7379b78fe23
#
_entry.id   a782c4d91f886ca1d686d7379b78fe23
#
_cell.length_a   1.000
_cell.length_b   1.000
_cell.length_c   1.000
_cell.angle_alpha   90.00
_cell.angle_beta   90.00
_cell.angle_gamma   90.00
#
_symmetry.space_group_name_H-M   'P 1'
#
loop_
_entity.id
_entity.type
_entity.pdbx_description
1 polymer ?
#
loop_
_entity_poly.entity_id
_entity_poly.type
_entity_poly.pdbx_seq_one_letter_code
_entity_poly.pdbx_strand_id
1 'polypeptide(L)'
;MICVGNIAVGGTGKTPHTEYLIKLLQNEGINVATLSRGYKRKSKGYILATAESSVQKIGDEPYQIKSKFPDIRVAVDENRCHGIEQLLTLKNPAVDAVLLDDAFQHRHVKAGMNILLTDYHRLLCDDALLPAGRLREPACGKNRAQIVIVTKCPDDIKPIDFNIITKRLNLYPYQQLYFSRFRYGSLMPLFPEKAKGRITCTGDEQVLLVTGIASPAPLVEEVKSYTPSVSLLEFGDHHDFGEKDLLLIEKQFNLLKGNNRLIITTEKDATRLKNHPNLNETLKRNI
;
A
#
# COMPACT_ATOMS: atom_id res chain seq x y z
N MET A 1 14.07 -15.72 1.34
CA MET A 1 12.99 -15.08 0.56
C MET A 1 11.70 -15.19 1.33
N ILE A 2 10.96 -14.09 1.42
CA ILE A 2 9.64 -13.99 2.05
C ILE A 2 8.66 -13.48 0.99
N CYS A 3 7.57 -14.21 0.77
CA CYS A 3 6.52 -13.81 -0.16
C CYS A 3 5.35 -13.20 0.62
N VAL A 4 4.97 -11.98 0.28
CA VAL A 4 3.75 -11.33 0.77
C VAL A 4 2.74 -11.28 -0.37
N GLY A 5 1.54 -11.78 -0.13
CA GLY A 5 0.53 -11.78 -1.17
C GLY A 5 -0.86 -12.13 -0.70
N ASN A 6 -1.76 -12.25 -1.62
CA ASN A 6 -3.14 -12.63 -1.38
C ASN A 6 -3.64 -13.53 -2.53
N ILE A 7 -4.78 -14.17 -2.35
CA ILE A 7 -5.44 -14.96 -3.38
C ILE A 7 -6.69 -14.29 -3.94
N ALA A 8 -7.04 -13.09 -3.48
CA ALA A 8 -8.17 -12.31 -3.97
C ALA A 8 -7.71 -11.10 -4.76
N VAL A 9 -8.53 -10.58 -5.67
CA VAL A 9 -8.31 -9.25 -6.27
C VAL A 9 -8.74 -8.17 -5.28
N GLY A 10 -8.08 -7.01 -5.35
CA GLY A 10 -8.36 -5.84 -4.53
C GLY A 10 -7.32 -5.57 -3.45
N GLY A 11 -7.54 -4.50 -2.71
CA GLY A 11 -6.61 -3.97 -1.72
C GLY A 11 -6.67 -4.71 -0.38
N THR A 12 -5.98 -5.83 -0.23
CA THR A 12 -5.86 -6.58 1.03
C THR A 12 -4.79 -6.03 1.98
N GLY A 13 -4.20 -4.87 1.67
CA GLY A 13 -3.16 -4.27 2.52
C GLY A 13 -1.74 -4.81 2.27
N LYS A 14 -1.43 -5.33 1.08
CA LYS A 14 -0.08 -5.85 0.73
C LYS A 14 1.02 -4.83 1.00
N THR A 15 0.93 -3.64 0.40
CA THR A 15 1.96 -2.60 0.53
C THR A 15 2.25 -2.21 1.97
N PRO A 16 1.27 -1.92 2.84
CA PRO A 16 1.54 -1.65 4.25
C PRO A 16 2.22 -2.81 4.99
N HIS A 17 1.89 -4.07 4.68
CA HIS A 17 2.55 -5.22 5.29
C HIS A 17 3.97 -5.42 4.78
N THR A 18 4.20 -5.18 3.48
CA THR A 18 5.55 -5.18 2.91
C THR A 18 6.40 -4.10 3.56
N GLU A 19 5.88 -2.88 3.75
CA GLU A 19 6.57 -1.79 4.45
C GLU A 19 6.85 -2.12 5.92
N TYR A 20 5.89 -2.74 6.62
CA TYR A 20 6.08 -3.20 7.99
C TYR A 20 7.23 -4.22 8.10
N LEU A 21 7.26 -5.20 7.20
CA LEU A 21 8.33 -6.20 7.16
C LEU A 21 9.70 -5.59 6.80
N ILE A 22 9.74 -4.62 5.90
CA ILE A 22 10.98 -3.88 5.60
C ILE A 22 11.52 -3.25 6.89
N LYS A 23 10.69 -2.51 7.63
CA LYS A 23 11.09 -1.86 8.89
C LYS A 23 11.55 -2.89 9.92
N LEU A 24 10.79 -3.99 10.08
CA LEU A 24 11.12 -5.05 11.02
C LEU A 24 12.50 -5.64 10.73
N LEU A 25 12.76 -6.01 9.48
CA LEU A 25 14.03 -6.60 9.06
C LEU A 25 15.20 -5.61 9.13
N GLN A 26 14.98 -4.34 8.76
CA GLN A 26 16.00 -3.31 8.91
C GLN A 26 16.39 -3.06 10.37
N ASN A 27 15.43 -3.10 11.29
CA ASN A 27 15.70 -2.96 12.73
C ASN A 27 16.55 -4.10 13.28
N GLU A 28 16.51 -5.28 12.66
CA GLU A 28 17.37 -6.43 12.95
C GLU A 28 18.70 -6.39 12.19
N GLY A 29 19.01 -5.30 11.48
CA GLY A 29 20.24 -5.15 10.73
C GLY A 29 20.32 -5.96 9.43
N ILE A 30 19.19 -6.44 8.93
CA ILE A 30 19.11 -7.28 7.72
C ILE A 30 19.07 -6.39 6.48
N ASN A 31 19.93 -6.65 5.51
CA ASN A 31 19.93 -5.97 4.21
C ASN A 31 18.78 -6.48 3.34
N VAL A 32 17.72 -5.70 3.26
CA VAL A 32 16.47 -6.07 2.57
C VAL A 32 16.50 -5.62 1.12
N ALA A 33 16.03 -6.51 0.24
CA ALA A 33 15.61 -6.16 -1.10
C ALA A 33 14.12 -6.44 -1.28
N THR A 34 13.43 -5.64 -2.09
CA THR A 34 12.07 -5.93 -2.54
C THR A 34 12.08 -6.25 -4.03
N LEU A 35 11.25 -7.22 -4.44
CA LEU A 35 11.05 -7.56 -5.83
C LEU A 35 9.56 -7.70 -6.14
N SER A 36 9.08 -6.91 -7.08
CA SER A 36 7.71 -6.95 -7.56
C SER A 36 7.63 -7.05 -9.09
N ARG A 37 6.42 -7.10 -9.63
CA ARG A 37 6.23 -7.07 -11.10
C ARG A 37 6.39 -5.67 -11.68
N GLY A 38 6.13 -4.64 -10.88
CA GLY A 38 5.97 -3.29 -11.38
C GLY A 38 4.67 -3.14 -12.16
N TYR A 39 3.53 -3.28 -11.48
CA TYR A 39 2.22 -3.18 -12.12
C TYR A 39 2.04 -1.85 -12.86
N LYS A 40 1.50 -1.87 -14.08
CA LYS A 40 1.30 -0.72 -14.98
C LYS A 40 2.58 0.05 -15.37
N ARG A 41 3.79 -0.44 -15.09
CA ARG A 41 5.03 0.17 -15.61
C ARG A 41 5.10 0.09 -17.13
N LYS A 42 5.75 1.06 -17.75
CA LYS A 42 5.97 1.08 -19.22
C LYS A 42 7.23 0.33 -19.64
N SER A 43 8.12 0.07 -18.70
CA SER A 43 9.39 -0.66 -18.93
C SER A 43 9.19 -2.18 -18.92
N LYS A 44 10.20 -2.93 -19.36
CA LYS A 44 10.24 -4.40 -19.34
C LYS A 44 11.56 -4.91 -18.75
N GLY A 45 11.56 -6.16 -18.29
CA GLY A 45 12.73 -6.84 -17.76
C GLY A 45 13.14 -6.34 -16.36
N TYR A 46 14.32 -6.74 -15.93
CA TYR A 46 14.88 -6.35 -14.64
C TYR A 46 15.27 -4.88 -14.59
N ILE A 47 14.80 -4.20 -13.55
CA ILE A 47 15.22 -2.83 -13.23
C ILE A 47 15.47 -2.73 -11.75
N LEU A 48 16.67 -2.32 -11.36
CA LEU A 48 16.99 -1.89 -10.01
C LEU A 48 16.65 -0.39 -9.88
N ALA A 49 15.80 -0.05 -8.94
CA ALA A 49 15.38 1.33 -8.70
C ALA A 49 16.53 2.19 -8.15
N THR A 50 16.66 3.38 -8.69
CA THR A 50 17.56 4.44 -8.23
C THR A 50 16.77 5.62 -7.66
N ALA A 51 17.42 6.63 -7.11
CA ALA A 51 16.78 7.86 -6.68
C ALA A 51 16.05 8.61 -7.83
N GLU A 52 16.50 8.39 -9.08
CA GLU A 52 15.96 9.02 -10.29
C GLU A 52 14.86 8.18 -10.96
N SER A 53 14.52 7.02 -10.40
CA SER A 53 13.48 6.17 -10.97
C SER A 53 12.12 6.85 -10.88
N SER A 54 11.33 6.73 -11.94
CA SER A 54 9.96 7.28 -12.00
C SER A 54 8.92 6.18 -11.84
N VAL A 55 7.69 6.57 -11.47
CA VAL A 55 6.52 5.69 -11.44
C VAL A 55 6.32 4.96 -12.77
N GLN A 56 6.52 5.64 -13.89
CA GLN A 56 6.39 5.04 -15.23
C GLN A 56 7.42 3.94 -15.49
N LYS A 57 8.60 4.03 -14.86
CA LYS A 57 9.70 3.08 -15.03
C LYS A 57 9.57 1.85 -14.17
N ILE A 58 9.11 1.99 -12.92
CA ILE A 58 9.09 0.88 -11.95
C ILE A 58 7.68 0.54 -11.41
N GLY A 59 6.67 1.40 -11.62
CA GLY A 59 5.31 1.24 -11.09
C GLY A 59 5.11 1.96 -9.76
N ASP A 60 3.85 2.17 -9.37
CA ASP A 60 3.46 2.95 -8.19
C ASP A 60 4.03 2.40 -6.88
N GLU A 61 3.75 1.11 -6.61
CA GLU A 61 4.12 0.47 -5.34
C GLU A 61 5.63 0.40 -5.12
N PRO A 62 6.46 -0.05 -6.10
CA PRO A 62 7.91 -0.02 -5.96
C PRO A 62 8.46 1.41 -5.84
N TYR A 63 7.86 2.38 -6.51
CA TYR A 63 8.25 3.78 -6.38
C TYR A 63 7.97 4.31 -4.96
N GLN A 64 6.79 4.02 -4.41
CA GLN A 64 6.42 4.38 -3.03
C GLN A 64 7.42 3.75 -2.04
N ILE A 65 7.69 2.46 -2.17
CA ILE A 65 8.65 1.75 -1.31
C ILE A 65 10.04 2.39 -1.42
N LYS A 66 10.54 2.68 -2.63
CA LYS A 66 11.87 3.30 -2.82
C LYS A 66 11.95 4.70 -2.24
N SER A 67 10.89 5.49 -2.37
CA SER A 67 10.82 6.84 -1.81
C SER A 67 10.81 6.83 -0.29
N LYS A 68 10.14 5.86 0.33
CA LYS A 68 9.99 5.73 1.78
C LYS A 68 11.20 5.06 2.44
N PHE A 69 11.86 4.16 1.73
CA PHE A 69 13.02 3.39 2.17
C PHE A 69 14.18 3.55 1.17
N PRO A 70 14.87 4.69 1.17
CA PRO A 70 15.90 4.97 0.17
C PRO A 70 17.10 4.00 0.25
N ASP A 71 17.35 3.42 1.42
CA ASP A 71 18.52 2.58 1.69
C ASP A 71 18.36 1.12 1.24
N ILE A 72 17.11 0.65 0.99
CA ILE A 72 16.90 -0.72 0.53
C ILE A 72 17.07 -0.84 -1.00
N ARG A 73 17.28 -2.08 -1.44
CA ARG A 73 17.27 -2.44 -2.85
C ARG A 73 15.83 -2.70 -3.29
N VAL A 74 15.31 -1.89 -4.21
CA VAL A 74 13.98 -2.09 -4.80
C VAL A 74 14.16 -2.49 -6.25
N ALA A 75 13.66 -3.65 -6.63
CA ALA A 75 13.75 -4.13 -8.01
C ALA A 75 12.38 -4.54 -8.56
N VAL A 76 12.27 -4.48 -9.86
CA VAL A 76 11.09 -4.96 -10.60
C VAL A 76 11.52 -5.87 -11.72
N ASP A 77 10.80 -6.98 -11.91
CA ASP A 77 10.98 -7.91 -13.01
C ASP A 77 9.69 -8.71 -13.21
N GLU A 78 9.29 -9.01 -14.42
CA GLU A 78 8.21 -9.95 -14.71
C GLU A 78 8.62 -11.39 -14.39
N ASN A 79 9.88 -11.73 -14.61
CA ASN A 79 10.47 -13.01 -14.25
C ASN A 79 11.13 -12.92 -12.87
N ARG A 80 10.40 -13.38 -11.83
CA ARG A 80 10.88 -13.32 -10.44
C ARG A 80 12.17 -14.13 -10.21
N CYS A 81 12.34 -15.27 -10.90
CA CYS A 81 13.57 -16.07 -10.78
C CYS A 81 14.76 -15.25 -11.25
N HIS A 82 14.69 -14.65 -12.44
CA HIS A 82 15.74 -13.78 -12.97
C HIS A 82 15.97 -12.57 -12.05
N GLY A 83 14.91 -11.89 -11.60
CA GLY A 83 15.06 -10.76 -10.68
C GLY A 83 15.74 -11.12 -9.37
N ILE A 84 15.48 -12.29 -8.79
CA ILE A 84 16.16 -12.80 -7.59
C ILE A 84 17.65 -13.05 -7.89
N GLU A 85 17.97 -13.72 -9.00
CA GLU A 85 19.35 -13.97 -9.42
C GLU A 85 20.13 -12.65 -9.53
N GLN A 86 19.55 -11.64 -10.18
CA GLN A 86 20.18 -10.31 -10.28
C GLN A 86 20.39 -9.65 -8.91
N LEU A 87 19.41 -9.72 -8.01
CA LEU A 87 19.54 -9.16 -6.65
C LEU A 87 20.67 -9.86 -5.86
N LEU A 88 20.83 -11.16 -6.01
CA LEU A 88 21.88 -11.93 -5.33
C LEU A 88 23.29 -11.64 -5.85
N THR A 89 23.44 -11.03 -7.01
CA THR A 89 24.76 -10.58 -7.52
C THR A 89 25.27 -9.32 -6.83
N LEU A 90 24.37 -8.58 -6.13
CA LEU A 90 24.73 -7.34 -5.46
C LEU A 90 25.59 -7.62 -4.21
N LYS A 91 26.76 -6.98 -4.11
CA LYS A 91 27.73 -7.28 -3.07
C LYS A 91 27.91 -6.17 -2.01
N ASN A 92 27.51 -4.93 -2.32
CA ASN A 92 27.76 -3.78 -1.44
C ASN A 92 26.49 -2.95 -1.17
N PRO A 93 25.74 -3.21 -0.08
CA PRO A 93 25.81 -4.43 0.76
C PRO A 93 25.21 -5.65 0.04
N ALA A 94 25.60 -6.85 0.46
CA ALA A 94 24.94 -8.07 0.00
C ALA A 94 23.46 -8.09 0.47
N VAL A 95 22.60 -8.76 -0.28
CA VAL A 95 21.18 -8.90 0.06
C VAL A 95 20.99 -10.13 0.95
N ASP A 96 20.53 -9.91 2.18
CA ASP A 96 20.27 -10.99 3.15
C ASP A 96 18.85 -11.54 2.99
N ALA A 97 17.87 -10.66 2.72
CA ALA A 97 16.47 -11.02 2.57
C ALA A 97 15.83 -10.37 1.33
N VAL A 98 15.10 -11.16 0.55
CA VAL A 98 14.28 -10.68 -0.57
C VAL A 98 12.81 -10.80 -0.19
N LEU A 99 12.10 -9.68 -0.15
CA LEU A 99 10.65 -9.60 -0.01
C LEU A 99 10.02 -9.59 -1.41
N LEU A 100 9.22 -10.62 -1.69
CA LEU A 100 8.46 -10.74 -2.94
C LEU A 100 7.07 -10.15 -2.73
N ASP A 101 6.81 -8.99 -3.34
CA ASP A 101 5.51 -8.32 -3.24
C ASP A 101 4.57 -8.79 -4.36
N ASP A 102 3.35 -9.14 -3.96
CA ASP A 102 2.28 -9.71 -4.80
C ASP A 102 2.74 -10.89 -5.69
N ALA A 103 3.48 -11.82 -5.08
CA ALA A 103 4.05 -12.95 -5.80
C ALA A 103 3.42 -14.31 -5.43
N PHE A 104 2.32 -14.33 -4.68
CA PHE A 104 1.71 -15.57 -4.18
C PHE A 104 1.24 -16.53 -5.31
N GLN A 105 0.87 -15.98 -6.48
CA GLN A 105 0.54 -16.74 -7.68
C GLN A 105 1.77 -17.16 -8.51
N HIS A 106 2.96 -16.63 -8.20
CA HIS A 106 4.18 -16.92 -8.98
C HIS A 106 4.84 -18.22 -8.49
N ARG A 107 4.31 -19.36 -8.92
CA ARG A 107 4.67 -20.70 -8.41
C ARG A 107 6.06 -21.20 -8.84
N HIS A 108 6.74 -20.51 -9.76
CA HIS A 108 8.11 -20.85 -10.17
C HIS A 108 9.16 -20.49 -9.09
N VAL A 109 8.79 -19.63 -8.12
CA VAL A 109 9.65 -19.32 -6.98
C VAL A 109 9.12 -20.01 -5.74
N LYS A 110 9.97 -20.80 -5.09
CA LYS A 110 9.68 -21.37 -3.77
C LYS A 110 10.27 -20.45 -2.70
N ALA A 111 9.44 -19.58 -2.12
CA ALA A 111 9.84 -18.77 -0.99
C ALA A 111 10.05 -19.64 0.26
N GLY A 112 11.00 -19.25 1.13
CA GLY A 112 11.20 -19.91 2.42
C GLY A 112 10.04 -19.62 3.40
N MET A 113 9.36 -18.48 3.24
CA MET A 113 8.19 -18.10 4.01
C MET A 113 7.15 -17.44 3.09
N ASN A 114 5.90 -17.87 3.21
CA ASN A 114 4.78 -17.28 2.51
C ASN A 114 3.81 -16.69 3.53
N ILE A 115 3.52 -15.40 3.38
CA ILE A 115 2.56 -14.64 4.17
C ILE A 115 1.35 -14.35 3.30
N LEU A 116 0.21 -14.89 3.68
CA LEU A 116 -1.05 -14.74 2.99
C LEU A 116 -1.92 -13.73 3.71
N LEU A 117 -2.37 -12.70 3.01
CA LEU A 117 -3.28 -11.69 3.53
C LEU A 117 -4.71 -11.99 3.13
N THR A 118 -5.64 -11.83 4.08
CA THR A 118 -7.08 -11.89 3.86
C THR A 118 -7.78 -10.73 4.55
N ASP A 119 -8.77 -10.12 3.91
CA ASP A 119 -9.50 -8.97 4.44
C ASP A 119 -10.52 -9.42 5.49
N TYR A 120 -10.58 -8.75 6.65
CA TYR A 120 -11.54 -9.01 7.72
C TYR A 120 -12.99 -8.95 7.24
N HIS A 121 -13.32 -7.97 6.40
CA HIS A 121 -14.67 -7.77 5.88
C HIS A 121 -15.05 -8.78 4.79
N ARG A 122 -14.06 -9.52 4.26
CA ARG A 122 -14.26 -10.53 3.24
C ARG A 122 -13.16 -11.59 3.30
N LEU A 123 -13.34 -12.55 4.18
CA LEU A 123 -12.40 -13.64 4.34
C LEU A 123 -12.30 -14.48 3.06
N LEU A 124 -11.11 -15.01 2.80
CA LEU A 124 -10.87 -15.88 1.63
C LEU A 124 -11.74 -17.13 1.59
N CYS A 125 -12.24 -17.59 2.73
CA CYS A 125 -13.13 -18.76 2.83
C CYS A 125 -14.60 -18.43 2.50
N ASP A 126 -14.95 -17.13 2.46
CA ASP A 126 -16.31 -16.67 2.19
C ASP A 126 -16.47 -16.13 0.77
N ASP A 127 -15.43 -16.23 -0.03
CA ASP A 127 -15.39 -15.67 -1.37
C ASP A 127 -15.32 -16.77 -2.44
N ALA A 128 -15.78 -16.45 -3.63
CA ALA A 128 -15.78 -17.34 -4.79
C ALA A 128 -14.69 -16.97 -5.79
N LEU A 129 -14.38 -17.87 -6.70
CA LEU A 129 -13.49 -17.63 -7.82
C LEU A 129 -14.08 -16.60 -8.79
N LEU A 130 -13.21 -15.85 -9.44
CA LEU A 130 -13.58 -14.99 -10.57
C LEU A 130 -14.27 -15.82 -11.66
N PRO A 131 -15.32 -15.30 -12.29
CA PRO A 131 -15.93 -13.98 -12.14
C PRO A 131 -17.03 -13.90 -11.06
N ALA A 132 -17.42 -15.02 -10.42
CA ALA A 132 -18.50 -15.06 -9.44
C ALA A 132 -18.15 -14.38 -8.10
N GLY A 133 -16.86 -14.32 -7.77
CA GLY A 133 -16.31 -13.66 -6.59
C GLY A 133 -15.03 -12.92 -6.94
N ARG A 134 -14.12 -12.79 -5.95
CA ARG A 134 -12.85 -12.06 -6.09
C ARG A 134 -11.61 -12.96 -6.02
N LEU A 135 -11.76 -14.26 -5.81
CA LEU A 135 -10.59 -15.13 -5.73
C LEU A 135 -9.94 -15.34 -7.10
N ARG A 136 -8.63 -15.12 -7.17
CA ARG A 136 -7.76 -15.41 -8.33
C ARG A 136 -7.41 -16.88 -8.44
N GLU A 137 -7.49 -17.60 -7.32
CA GLU A 137 -7.27 -19.03 -7.20
C GLU A 137 -8.12 -19.62 -6.06
N PRO A 138 -8.35 -20.96 -6.02
CA PRO A 138 -9.16 -21.56 -4.97
C PRO A 138 -8.67 -21.28 -3.57
N ALA A 139 -9.58 -21.22 -2.58
CA ALA A 139 -9.26 -20.93 -1.19
C ALA A 139 -8.24 -21.94 -0.58
N CYS A 140 -8.15 -23.17 -1.11
CA CYS A 140 -7.10 -24.14 -0.74
C CYS A 140 -5.68 -23.64 -1.07
N GLY A 141 -5.53 -22.63 -1.92
CA GLY A 141 -4.25 -21.93 -2.13
C GLY A 141 -3.59 -21.46 -0.85
N LYS A 142 -4.38 -21.18 0.22
CA LYS A 142 -3.89 -20.84 1.56
C LYS A 142 -2.91 -21.87 2.14
N ASN A 143 -3.00 -23.15 1.69
CA ASN A 143 -2.15 -24.23 2.20
C ASN A 143 -0.65 -24.01 1.90
N ARG A 144 -0.30 -23.09 1.01
CA ARG A 144 1.09 -22.72 0.75
C ARG A 144 1.67 -21.71 1.76
N ALA A 145 0.79 -21.08 2.54
CA ALA A 145 1.22 -20.05 3.49
C ALA A 145 1.64 -20.68 4.82
N GLN A 146 2.73 -20.18 5.40
CA GLN A 146 3.11 -20.46 6.79
C GLN A 146 2.44 -19.48 7.74
N ILE A 147 2.21 -18.24 7.26
CA ILE A 147 1.56 -17.18 8.03
C ILE A 147 0.33 -16.71 7.27
N VAL A 148 -0.81 -16.63 7.97
CA VAL A 148 -2.04 -16.00 7.47
C VAL A 148 -2.32 -14.79 8.33
N ILE A 149 -2.57 -13.64 7.70
CA ILE A 149 -2.90 -12.40 8.40
C ILE A 149 -4.29 -11.93 7.97
N VAL A 150 -5.19 -11.83 8.94
CA VAL A 150 -6.47 -11.15 8.75
C VAL A 150 -6.21 -9.65 8.88
N THR A 151 -6.42 -8.92 7.80
CA THR A 151 -6.09 -7.49 7.70
C THR A 151 -7.33 -6.62 7.85
N LYS A 152 -7.13 -5.34 8.13
CA LYS A 152 -8.19 -4.34 8.28
C LYS A 152 -9.19 -4.68 9.38
N CYS A 153 -8.72 -5.31 10.44
CA CYS A 153 -9.56 -5.55 11.60
C CYS A 153 -10.01 -4.23 12.22
N PRO A 154 -11.27 -4.13 12.67
CA PRO A 154 -11.74 -2.98 13.41
C PRO A 154 -11.05 -2.87 14.78
N ASP A 155 -11.08 -1.69 15.40
CA ASP A 155 -10.44 -1.45 16.68
C ASP A 155 -11.16 -2.14 17.85
N ASP A 156 -12.46 -2.35 17.70
CA ASP A 156 -13.36 -2.93 18.69
C ASP A 156 -13.64 -4.43 18.48
N ILE A 157 -12.78 -5.13 17.71
CA ILE A 157 -12.91 -6.58 17.49
C ILE A 157 -12.97 -7.34 18.81
N LYS A 158 -14.00 -8.16 18.99
CA LYS A 158 -14.23 -8.88 20.23
C LYS A 158 -13.48 -10.22 20.26
N PRO A 159 -13.16 -10.75 21.47
CA PRO A 159 -12.53 -12.08 21.59
C PRO A 159 -13.28 -13.21 20.88
N ILE A 160 -14.61 -13.13 20.81
CA ILE A 160 -15.45 -14.12 20.12
C ILE A 160 -15.21 -14.10 18.62
N ASP A 161 -14.97 -12.91 18.03
CA ASP A 161 -14.74 -12.77 16.58
C ASP A 161 -13.43 -13.45 16.16
N PHE A 162 -12.38 -13.36 16.98
CA PHE A 162 -11.13 -14.10 16.74
C PHE A 162 -11.37 -15.60 16.64
N ASN A 163 -12.17 -16.16 17.56
CA ASN A 163 -12.51 -17.58 17.57
C ASN A 163 -13.33 -17.99 16.35
N ILE A 164 -14.32 -17.18 15.96
CA ILE A 164 -15.16 -17.41 14.78
C ILE A 164 -14.31 -17.41 13.52
N ILE A 165 -13.45 -16.39 13.34
CA ILE A 165 -12.59 -16.26 12.18
C ILE A 165 -11.58 -17.41 12.10
N THR A 166 -10.98 -17.79 13.22
CA THR A 166 -10.03 -18.89 13.28
C THR A 166 -10.68 -20.21 12.83
N LYS A 167 -11.89 -20.50 13.32
CA LYS A 167 -12.65 -21.68 12.92
C LYS A 167 -13.04 -21.63 11.43
N ARG A 168 -13.47 -20.48 10.91
CA ARG A 168 -13.86 -20.31 9.50
C ARG A 168 -12.68 -20.46 8.55
N LEU A 169 -11.54 -19.91 8.90
CA LEU A 169 -10.31 -20.07 8.09
C LEU A 169 -9.83 -21.51 8.05
N ASN A 170 -10.10 -22.31 9.09
CA ASN A 170 -9.73 -23.73 9.17
C ASN A 170 -8.29 -23.95 8.69
N LEU A 171 -7.34 -23.39 9.43
CA LEU A 171 -5.91 -23.46 9.10
C LEU A 171 -5.29 -24.78 9.57
N TYR A 172 -4.24 -25.19 8.91
CA TYR A 172 -3.45 -26.35 9.31
C TYR A 172 -2.57 -26.04 10.54
N PRO A 173 -2.16 -27.05 11.35
CA PRO A 173 -1.35 -26.82 12.56
C PRO A 173 0.01 -26.12 12.32
N TYR A 174 0.56 -26.19 11.11
CA TYR A 174 1.81 -25.51 10.76
C TYR A 174 1.63 -24.02 10.41
N GLN A 175 0.38 -23.57 10.28
CA GLN A 175 0.07 -22.19 9.89
C GLN A 175 -0.16 -21.33 11.14
N GLN A 176 0.45 -20.16 11.16
CA GLN A 176 0.22 -19.16 12.20
C GLN A 176 -0.79 -18.13 11.73
N LEU A 177 -1.72 -17.76 12.60
CA LEU A 177 -2.74 -16.76 12.34
C LEU A 177 -2.45 -15.48 13.12
N TYR A 178 -2.44 -14.36 12.40
CA TYR A 178 -2.32 -13.03 13.00
C TYR A 178 -3.49 -12.15 12.54
N PHE A 179 -3.76 -11.11 13.32
CA PHE A 179 -4.74 -10.09 13.03
C PHE A 179 -4.05 -8.74 13.01
N SER A 180 -4.35 -7.93 11.99
CA SER A 180 -3.76 -6.61 11.84
C SER A 180 -4.82 -5.55 11.57
N ARG A 181 -4.58 -4.34 12.05
CA ARG A 181 -5.40 -3.16 11.78
C ARG A 181 -4.54 -2.07 11.18
N PHE A 182 -5.15 -1.14 10.48
CA PHE A 182 -4.47 0.09 10.10
C PHE A 182 -4.35 1.01 11.30
N ARG A 183 -3.20 1.67 11.38
CA ARG A 183 -3.00 2.81 12.23
C ARG A 183 -2.48 3.94 11.36
N TYR A 184 -3.24 5.00 11.30
CA TYR A 184 -2.81 6.19 10.58
C TYR A 184 -1.71 6.90 11.38
N GLY A 185 -0.69 7.37 10.68
CA GLY A 185 0.39 8.14 11.27
C GLY A 185 0.06 9.64 11.28
N SER A 186 1.02 10.44 11.71
CA SER A 186 0.90 11.90 11.61
C SER A 186 0.79 12.35 10.17
N LEU A 187 0.02 13.42 9.94
CA LEU A 187 -0.04 14.07 8.64
C LEU A 187 1.34 14.60 8.27
N MET A 188 1.73 14.39 7.02
CA MET A 188 3.01 14.83 6.48
C MET A 188 2.74 15.70 5.26
N PRO A 189 3.35 16.89 5.15
CA PRO A 189 3.17 17.72 3.97
C PRO A 189 3.81 17.03 2.75
N LEU A 190 3.10 17.06 1.62
CA LEU A 190 3.62 16.48 0.37
C LEU A 190 4.81 17.29 -0.18
N PHE A 191 4.83 18.61 0.08
CA PHE A 191 5.89 19.54 -0.28
C PHE A 191 6.36 20.31 0.97
N PRO A 192 7.26 19.71 1.79
CA PRO A 192 7.69 20.31 3.05
C PRO A 192 8.26 21.74 2.90
N GLU A 193 8.95 22.00 1.79
CA GLU A 193 9.55 23.31 1.47
C GLU A 193 8.53 24.42 1.15
N LYS A 194 7.27 24.02 0.87
CA LYS A 194 6.18 24.95 0.53
C LYS A 194 5.06 24.99 1.55
N ALA A 195 5.04 24.03 2.46
CA ALA A 195 4.00 23.92 3.48
C ALA A 195 4.05 25.09 4.45
N LYS A 196 2.89 25.63 4.84
CA LYS A 196 2.76 26.72 5.81
C LYS A 196 2.89 26.24 7.26
N GLY A 197 3.90 25.46 7.59
CA GLY A 197 4.33 25.19 8.96
C GLY A 197 3.39 24.38 9.85
N ARG A 198 2.21 23.95 9.43
CA ARG A 198 1.25 23.19 10.24
C ARG A 198 1.08 21.77 9.75
N ILE A 199 1.43 20.82 10.61
CA ILE A 199 1.38 19.37 10.33
C ILE A 199 0.24 18.68 11.12
N THR A 200 -0.49 19.43 11.97
CA THR A 200 -1.54 18.85 12.81
C THR A 200 -2.87 19.57 12.59
N CYS A 201 -3.94 18.78 12.47
CA CYS A 201 -5.30 19.33 12.53
C CYS A 201 -5.64 19.73 13.98
N THR A 202 -6.23 20.89 14.14
CA THR A 202 -6.64 21.44 15.45
C THR A 202 -8.14 21.40 15.68
N GLY A 203 -8.89 20.85 14.70
CA GLY A 203 -10.32 20.63 14.78
C GLY A 203 -11.18 21.68 14.05
N ASP A 204 -10.61 22.78 13.64
CA ASP A 204 -11.28 23.89 12.94
C ASP A 204 -10.98 23.96 11.43
N GLU A 205 -10.20 23.02 10.92
CA GLU A 205 -9.86 22.94 9.51
C GLU A 205 -11.04 22.48 8.65
N GLN A 206 -11.12 23.06 7.47
CA GLN A 206 -11.95 22.54 6.38
C GLN A 206 -11.07 21.63 5.52
N VAL A 207 -11.38 20.35 5.50
CA VAL A 207 -10.56 19.36 4.81
C VAL A 207 -11.22 18.92 3.51
N LEU A 208 -10.46 18.99 2.42
CA LEU A 208 -10.76 18.26 1.19
C LEU A 208 -9.96 16.95 1.21
N LEU A 209 -10.65 15.82 1.42
CA LEU A 209 -10.06 14.51 1.32
C LEU A 209 -10.09 14.03 -0.13
N VAL A 210 -8.92 13.93 -0.76
CA VAL A 210 -8.74 13.46 -2.15
C VAL A 210 -8.19 12.04 -2.11
N THR A 211 -8.90 11.08 -2.69
CA THR A 211 -8.47 9.67 -2.63
C THR A 211 -8.89 8.88 -3.87
N GLY A 212 -7.96 8.04 -4.35
CA GLY A 212 -8.15 7.05 -5.41
C GLY A 212 -7.83 5.63 -4.92
N ILE A 213 -8.45 5.21 -3.81
CA ILE A 213 -8.29 3.88 -3.23
C ILE A 213 -9.61 3.10 -3.25
N ALA A 214 -9.50 1.76 -3.27
CA ALA A 214 -10.67 0.87 -3.39
C ALA A 214 -11.68 0.95 -2.24
N SER A 215 -11.30 1.44 -1.06
CA SER A 215 -12.16 1.53 0.12
C SER A 215 -11.80 2.75 0.96
N PRO A 216 -12.39 3.92 0.69
CA PRO A 216 -12.06 5.16 1.38
C PRO A 216 -12.74 5.32 2.76
N ALA A 217 -13.79 4.56 3.06
CA ALA A 217 -14.59 4.75 4.27
C ALA A 217 -13.79 4.79 5.59
N PRO A 218 -12.85 3.87 5.86
CA PRO A 218 -12.05 3.94 7.09
C PRO A 218 -11.18 5.21 7.17
N LEU A 219 -10.67 5.68 6.03
CA LEU A 219 -9.89 6.92 5.98
C LEU A 219 -10.77 8.15 6.22
N VAL A 220 -12.00 8.15 5.70
CA VAL A 220 -12.97 9.23 5.94
C VAL A 220 -13.29 9.32 7.43
N GLU A 221 -13.53 8.20 8.10
CA GLU A 221 -13.80 8.15 9.54
C GLU A 221 -12.61 8.66 10.34
N GLU A 222 -11.40 8.26 9.98
CA GLU A 222 -10.18 8.74 10.62
C GLU A 222 -10.02 10.26 10.48
N VAL A 223 -10.18 10.80 9.26
CA VAL A 223 -10.06 12.25 9.04
C VAL A 223 -11.16 13.02 9.75
N LYS A 224 -12.39 12.47 9.85
CA LYS A 224 -13.47 13.04 10.63
C LYS A 224 -13.19 13.06 12.15
N SER A 225 -12.32 12.21 12.65
CA SER A 225 -11.88 12.28 14.05
C SER A 225 -10.98 13.48 14.34
N TYR A 226 -10.31 14.04 13.30
CA TYR A 226 -9.48 15.24 13.43
C TYR A 226 -10.28 16.53 13.27
N THR A 227 -11.26 16.54 12.37
CA THR A 227 -12.16 17.67 12.11
C THR A 227 -13.51 17.22 11.59
N PRO A 228 -14.64 17.84 12.03
CA PRO A 228 -15.96 17.49 11.53
C PRO A 228 -16.20 17.94 10.07
N SER A 229 -15.39 18.86 9.57
CA SER A 229 -15.59 19.54 8.27
C SER A 229 -14.77 18.88 7.16
N VAL A 230 -15.22 17.69 6.71
CA VAL A 230 -14.57 16.91 5.65
C VAL A 230 -15.43 16.85 4.40
N SER A 231 -14.88 17.28 3.28
CA SER A 231 -15.42 17.08 1.93
C SER A 231 -14.63 15.99 1.22
N LEU A 232 -15.31 14.95 0.73
CA LEU A 232 -14.69 13.84 0.02
C LEU A 232 -14.72 14.10 -1.49
N LEU A 233 -13.56 13.95 -2.14
CA LEU A 233 -13.41 13.87 -3.59
C LEU A 233 -12.80 12.52 -3.94
N GLU A 234 -13.65 11.60 -4.40
CA GLU A 234 -13.28 10.22 -4.67
C GLU A 234 -12.99 9.98 -6.15
N PHE A 235 -11.88 9.30 -6.42
CA PHE A 235 -11.48 8.80 -7.73
C PHE A 235 -11.43 7.27 -7.72
N GLY A 236 -11.40 6.65 -8.88
CA GLY A 236 -11.26 5.20 -9.00
C GLY A 236 -9.92 4.67 -8.44
N ASP A 237 -9.89 3.40 -8.04
CA ASP A 237 -8.64 2.78 -7.58
C ASP A 237 -7.57 2.80 -8.69
N HIS A 238 -6.34 3.13 -8.32
CA HIS A 238 -5.23 3.35 -9.25
C HIS A 238 -5.47 4.46 -10.29
N HIS A 239 -6.22 5.51 -9.90
CA HIS A 239 -6.48 6.65 -10.78
C HIS A 239 -5.18 7.39 -11.13
N ASP A 240 -5.02 7.71 -12.40
CA ASP A 240 -3.89 8.53 -12.89
C ASP A 240 -4.40 9.98 -13.03
N PHE A 241 -3.95 10.84 -12.12
CA PHE A 241 -4.43 12.22 -12.08
C PHE A 241 -3.99 13.00 -13.32
N GLY A 242 -4.96 13.51 -14.08
CA GLY A 242 -4.73 14.38 -15.21
C GLY A 242 -5.00 15.86 -14.90
N GLU A 243 -4.78 16.73 -15.89
CA GLU A 243 -5.02 18.17 -15.74
C GLU A 243 -6.45 18.50 -15.31
N LYS A 244 -7.44 17.79 -15.86
CA LYS A 244 -8.86 18.00 -15.51
C LYS A 244 -9.13 17.67 -14.04
N ASP A 245 -8.44 16.66 -13.51
CA ASP A 245 -8.58 16.27 -12.11
C ASP A 245 -7.94 17.29 -11.18
N LEU A 246 -6.78 17.85 -11.56
CA LEU A 246 -6.15 18.95 -10.80
C LEU A 246 -7.04 20.18 -10.76
N LEU A 247 -7.65 20.56 -11.88
CA LEU A 247 -8.61 21.66 -11.94
C LEU A 247 -9.84 21.39 -11.07
N LEU A 248 -10.32 20.14 -11.05
CA LEU A 248 -11.42 19.75 -10.18
C LEU A 248 -11.04 19.81 -8.69
N ILE A 249 -9.85 19.32 -8.33
CA ILE A 249 -9.33 19.40 -6.96
C ILE A 249 -9.22 20.87 -6.55
N GLU A 250 -8.65 21.72 -7.38
CA GLU A 250 -8.52 23.14 -7.11
C GLU A 250 -9.88 23.82 -6.94
N LYS A 251 -10.84 23.53 -7.84
CA LYS A 251 -12.20 24.06 -7.75
C LYS A 251 -12.87 23.65 -6.43
N GLN A 252 -12.80 22.38 -6.06
CA GLN A 252 -13.39 21.89 -4.82
C GLN A 252 -12.68 22.48 -3.58
N PHE A 253 -11.37 22.62 -3.61
CA PHE A 253 -10.61 23.27 -2.55
C PHE A 253 -11.01 24.73 -2.36
N ASN A 254 -11.24 25.47 -3.46
CA ASN A 254 -11.67 26.87 -3.41
C ASN A 254 -13.12 27.07 -2.94
N LEU A 255 -13.95 26.03 -2.99
CA LEU A 255 -15.31 26.04 -2.44
C LEU A 255 -15.35 25.88 -0.91
N LEU A 256 -14.27 25.38 -0.30
CA LEU A 256 -14.17 25.30 1.15
C LEU A 256 -14.21 26.70 1.78
N LYS A 257 -14.97 26.81 2.87
CA LYS A 257 -15.16 28.08 3.58
C LYS A 257 -14.06 28.27 4.64
N GLY A 258 -13.74 29.54 4.94
CA GLY A 258 -12.78 29.89 5.98
C GLY A 258 -11.31 29.95 5.51
N ASN A 259 -10.43 30.28 6.45
CA ASN A 259 -9.00 30.53 6.19
C ASN A 259 -8.13 29.30 6.46
N ASN A 260 -8.63 28.33 7.22
CA ASN A 260 -7.88 27.15 7.63
C ASN A 260 -8.35 25.94 6.79
N ARG A 261 -7.77 25.80 5.60
CA ARG A 261 -8.14 24.80 4.61
C ARG A 261 -6.96 23.90 4.31
N LEU A 262 -7.22 22.58 4.25
CA LEU A 262 -6.22 21.55 3.96
C LEU A 262 -6.74 20.57 2.91
N ILE A 263 -5.81 20.01 2.14
CA ILE A 263 -6.04 18.84 1.31
C ILE A 263 -5.34 17.66 1.97
N ILE A 264 -6.08 16.59 2.23
CA ILE A 264 -5.51 15.34 2.72
C ILE A 264 -5.64 14.29 1.61
N THR A 265 -4.57 13.53 1.41
CA THR A 265 -4.56 12.43 0.45
C THR A 265 -3.82 11.22 1.01
N THR A 266 -3.91 10.08 0.32
CA THR A 266 -3.19 8.87 0.72
C THR A 266 -1.73 8.91 0.22
N GLU A 267 -0.81 8.20 0.89
CA GLU A 267 0.57 8.05 0.42
C GLU A 267 0.63 7.51 -1.03
N LYS A 268 -0.29 6.62 -1.38
CA LYS A 268 -0.41 6.05 -2.73
C LYS A 268 -0.74 7.12 -3.77
N ASP A 269 -1.73 7.97 -3.49
CA ASP A 269 -2.15 9.03 -4.41
C ASP A 269 -1.15 10.20 -4.39
N ALA A 270 -0.54 10.47 -3.23
CA ALA A 270 0.51 11.46 -3.07
C ALA A 270 1.69 11.23 -4.03
N THR A 271 2.10 9.98 -4.27
CA THR A 271 3.19 9.66 -5.20
C THR A 271 2.89 10.10 -6.63
N ARG A 272 1.62 10.03 -7.05
CA ARG A 272 1.17 10.44 -8.38
C ARG A 272 1.01 11.95 -8.47
N LEU A 273 0.40 12.56 -7.45
CA LEU A 273 0.23 14.02 -7.38
C LEU A 273 1.57 14.75 -7.31
N LYS A 274 2.53 14.25 -6.52
CA LYS A 274 3.85 14.86 -6.37
C LYS A 274 4.61 14.99 -7.69
N ASN A 275 4.46 13.98 -8.55
CA ASN A 275 5.16 13.93 -9.84
C ASN A 275 4.41 14.60 -10.99
N HIS A 276 3.25 15.21 -10.73
CA HIS A 276 2.48 15.87 -11.78
C HIS A 276 3.05 17.25 -12.10
N PRO A 277 3.45 17.53 -13.37
CA PRO A 277 4.15 18.77 -13.75
C PRO A 277 3.31 20.03 -13.53
N ASN A 278 1.99 19.90 -13.68
CA ASN A 278 1.05 21.03 -13.67
C ASN A 278 0.36 21.24 -12.30
N LEU A 279 0.89 20.65 -11.21
CA LEU A 279 0.38 20.93 -9.87
C LEU A 279 0.71 22.38 -9.48
N ASN A 280 -0.31 23.21 -9.25
CA ASN A 280 -0.14 24.62 -8.97
C ASN A 280 0.36 24.89 -7.53
N GLU A 281 0.84 26.12 -7.30
CA GLU A 281 1.42 26.52 -6.02
C GLU A 281 0.39 26.54 -4.87
N THR A 282 -0.87 26.81 -5.15
CA THR A 282 -1.94 26.79 -4.15
C THR A 282 -2.15 25.38 -3.62
N LEU A 283 -2.21 24.38 -4.49
CA LEU A 283 -2.34 22.98 -4.10
C LEU A 283 -1.09 22.51 -3.35
N LYS A 284 0.12 22.83 -3.85
CA LYS A 284 1.39 22.44 -3.21
C LYS A 284 1.55 22.96 -1.77
N ARG A 285 0.94 24.08 -1.44
CA ARG A 285 1.02 24.68 -0.10
C ARG A 285 0.04 24.07 0.91
N ASN A 286 -1.00 23.40 0.44
CA ASN A 286 -2.12 22.97 1.27
C ASN A 286 -2.36 21.45 1.26
N ILE A 287 -1.50 20.68 0.60
CA ILE A 287 -1.60 19.22 0.50
C ILE A 287 -0.54 18.52 1.33
#